data_e58748d7768f75a2853e579f8ebcc651
#
_entry.id   e58748d7768f75a2853e579f8ebcc651
#
_cell.length_a   1.000
_cell.length_b   1.000
_cell.length_c   1.000
_cell.angle_alpha   90.00
_cell.angle_beta   90.00
_cell.angle_gamma   90.00
#
_symmetry.space_group_name_H-M   'P 1'
#
loop_
_entity.id
_entity.type
_entity.pdbx_description
1 polymer ?
#
loop_
_entity_poly.entity_id
_entity_poly.type
_entity_poly.pdbx_seq_one_letter_code
_entity_poly.pdbx_strand_id
1 'polypeptide(L)'
;MTTVDYSLIAIVLISLLFGAIRGFLRESVALLGWLVGLWLAWRYAPAVQPYLGGSLTDTELQVWVARMILLLAAVLAAWVIGSLLGYLVQRSGLTLGLDRILGGVFGLVRGAVIVGFAVMLAQAAQMQDESWWKESRLIPVGVEMASVLSGYVETGRKVIDDVAEPGT
;
A
#
# COMPACT_ATOMS: atom_id res chain seq x y z
N MET A 1 -26.88 -9.90 -5.40
CA MET A 1 -25.77 -9.10 -4.87
C MET A 1 -25.86 -9.11 -3.36
N THR A 2 -24.81 -9.52 -2.71
CA THR A 2 -24.71 -9.60 -1.25
C THR A 2 -24.17 -8.29 -0.68
N THR A 3 -24.29 -8.10 0.64
CA THR A 3 -23.68 -6.95 1.34
C THR A 3 -22.17 -6.85 1.06
N VAL A 4 -21.51 -7.99 0.88
CA VAL A 4 -20.09 -8.07 0.54
C VAL A 4 -19.81 -7.48 -0.85
N ASP A 5 -20.66 -7.78 -1.86
CA ASP A 5 -20.52 -7.21 -3.20
C ASP A 5 -20.55 -5.66 -3.14
N TYR A 6 -21.50 -5.10 -2.39
CA TYR A 6 -21.59 -3.65 -2.22
C TYR A 6 -20.36 -3.08 -1.51
N SER A 7 -19.82 -3.80 -0.51
CA SER A 7 -18.61 -3.37 0.19
C SER A 7 -17.39 -3.37 -0.73
N LEU A 8 -17.23 -4.39 -1.56
CA LEU A 8 -16.13 -4.48 -2.53
C LEU A 8 -16.23 -3.36 -3.59
N ILE A 9 -17.44 -3.11 -4.12
CA ILE A 9 -17.69 -2.00 -5.04
C ILE A 9 -17.37 -0.67 -4.37
N ALA A 10 -17.82 -0.47 -3.14
CA ALA A 10 -17.57 0.77 -2.40
C ALA A 10 -16.07 1.02 -2.20
N ILE A 11 -15.28 0.00 -1.85
CA ILE A 11 -13.82 0.11 -1.71
C ILE A 11 -13.20 0.60 -3.03
N VAL A 12 -13.55 -0.03 -4.15
CA VAL A 12 -13.00 0.32 -5.46
C VAL A 12 -13.43 1.74 -5.87
N LEU A 13 -14.71 2.10 -5.71
CA LEU A 13 -15.22 3.43 -6.05
C LEU A 13 -14.60 4.53 -5.18
N ILE A 14 -14.52 4.31 -3.89
CA ILE A 14 -13.87 5.25 -2.96
C ILE A 14 -12.41 5.43 -3.36
N SER A 15 -11.68 4.35 -3.63
CA SER A 15 -10.29 4.39 -4.04
C SER A 15 -10.10 5.15 -5.37
N LEU A 16 -10.98 4.92 -6.37
CA LEU A 16 -10.99 5.62 -7.65
C LEU A 16 -11.24 7.13 -7.45
N LEU A 17 -12.27 7.48 -6.67
CA LEU A 17 -12.62 8.88 -6.39
C LEU A 17 -11.48 9.62 -5.68
N PHE A 18 -10.89 9.02 -4.66
CA PHE A 18 -9.73 9.59 -3.98
C PHE A 18 -8.55 9.79 -4.92
N GLY A 19 -8.25 8.81 -5.79
CA GLY A 19 -7.21 8.93 -6.80
C GLY A 19 -7.49 10.07 -7.79
N ALA A 20 -8.72 10.18 -8.30
CA ALA A 20 -9.12 11.24 -9.23
C ALA A 20 -9.10 12.64 -8.59
N ILE A 21 -9.48 12.76 -7.30
CA ILE A 21 -9.46 14.04 -6.58
C ILE A 21 -8.03 14.47 -6.25
N ARG A 22 -7.20 13.54 -5.79
CA ARG A 22 -5.81 13.82 -5.41
C ARG A 22 -4.89 14.04 -6.60
N GLY A 23 -5.12 13.33 -7.70
CA GLY A 23 -4.29 13.30 -8.88
C GLY A 23 -3.15 12.27 -8.80
N PHE A 24 -2.67 11.87 -9.97
CA PHE A 24 -1.65 10.82 -10.14
C PHE A 24 -0.33 11.16 -9.46
N LEU A 25 0.15 12.42 -9.63
CA LEU A 25 1.42 12.83 -9.05
C LEU A 25 1.46 12.70 -7.53
N ARG A 26 0.40 13.14 -6.85
CA ARG A 26 0.31 13.01 -5.39
C ARG A 26 0.27 11.56 -4.93
N GLU A 27 -0.48 10.72 -5.62
CA GLU A 27 -0.59 9.28 -5.30
C GLU A 27 0.74 8.55 -5.54
N SER A 28 1.42 8.86 -6.65
CA SER A 28 2.73 8.27 -6.97
C SER A 28 3.80 8.66 -5.94
N VAL A 29 3.87 9.94 -5.57
CA VAL A 29 4.80 10.40 -4.52
C VAL A 29 4.47 9.78 -3.17
N ALA A 30 3.19 9.64 -2.82
CA ALA A 30 2.80 8.98 -1.58
C ALA A 30 3.22 7.51 -1.56
N LEU A 31 3.03 6.77 -2.65
CA LEU A 31 3.47 5.38 -2.78
C LEU A 31 4.99 5.26 -2.66
N LEU A 32 5.73 6.11 -3.39
CA LEU A 32 7.20 6.17 -3.30
C LEU A 32 7.64 6.50 -1.87
N GLY A 33 6.94 7.40 -1.19
CA GLY A 33 7.21 7.74 0.21
C GLY A 33 7.07 6.54 1.15
N TRP A 34 6.08 5.70 0.94
CA TRP A 34 5.93 4.44 1.68
C TRP A 34 7.07 3.45 1.39
N LEU A 35 7.41 3.25 0.12
CA LEU A 35 8.48 2.32 -0.28
C LEU A 35 9.84 2.78 0.25
N VAL A 36 10.17 4.05 0.03
CA VAL A 36 11.40 4.66 0.54
C VAL A 36 11.41 4.67 2.07
N GLY A 37 10.27 4.98 2.69
CA GLY A 37 10.11 4.98 4.15
C GLY A 37 10.35 3.61 4.77
N LEU A 38 9.81 2.55 4.19
CA LEU A 38 10.06 1.17 4.63
C LEU A 38 11.54 0.80 4.46
N TRP A 39 12.16 1.16 3.33
CA TRP A 39 13.57 0.92 3.10
C TRP A 39 14.46 1.67 4.10
N LEU A 40 14.17 2.97 4.35
CA LEU A 40 14.87 3.78 5.34
C LEU A 40 14.70 3.22 6.75
N ALA A 41 13.47 2.84 7.11
CA ALA A 41 13.15 2.25 8.40
C ALA A 41 13.96 0.96 8.64
N TRP A 42 14.10 0.13 7.61
CA TRP A 42 14.86 -1.10 7.72
C TRP A 42 16.37 -0.86 7.77
N ARG A 43 16.87 0.01 6.90
CA ARG A 43 18.32 0.24 6.70
C ARG A 43 18.94 1.12 7.75
N TYR A 44 18.21 2.14 8.25
CA TYR A 44 18.76 3.19 9.11
C TYR A 44 18.22 3.19 10.55
N ALA A 45 17.35 2.24 10.92
CA ALA A 45 16.91 2.12 12.31
C ALA A 45 18.08 2.06 13.32
N PRO A 46 19.18 1.30 13.07
CA PRO A 46 20.30 1.25 14.00
C PRO A 46 20.98 2.61 14.24
N ALA A 47 20.94 3.51 13.26
CA ALA A 47 21.52 4.84 13.39
C ALA A 47 20.68 5.78 14.28
N VAL A 48 19.36 5.50 14.39
CA VAL A 48 18.43 6.31 15.20
C VAL A 48 18.34 5.78 16.64
N GLN A 49 18.55 4.49 16.85
CA GLN A 49 18.46 3.84 18.18
C GLN A 49 19.24 4.57 19.28
N PRO A 50 20.53 4.99 19.08
CA PRO A 50 21.30 5.63 20.15
C PRO A 50 20.68 6.94 20.66
N TYR A 51 19.83 7.59 19.84
CA TYR A 51 19.13 8.82 20.21
C TYR A 51 17.83 8.57 20.99
N LEU A 52 17.37 7.32 21.04
CA LEU A 52 16.19 6.88 21.79
C LEU A 52 16.63 6.34 23.16
N GLY A 53 17.16 7.24 24.01
CA GLY A 53 17.60 6.90 25.36
C GLY A 53 16.46 6.73 26.36
N GLY A 54 16.81 6.49 27.64
CA GLY A 54 15.87 6.37 28.75
C GLY A 54 15.32 4.95 28.94
N SER A 55 14.03 4.82 29.22
CA SER A 55 13.36 3.55 29.51
C SER A 55 13.27 2.58 28.31
N LEU A 56 13.65 3.04 27.12
CA LEU A 56 13.63 2.25 25.87
C LEU A 56 14.99 1.61 25.57
N THR A 57 16.04 1.94 26.34
CA THR A 57 17.40 1.45 26.09
C THR A 57 17.45 -0.08 26.17
N ASP A 58 18.10 -0.71 25.18
CA ASP A 58 18.31 -2.16 25.07
C ASP A 58 17.03 -3.03 25.01
N THR A 59 15.92 -2.44 24.60
CA THR A 59 14.67 -3.18 24.38
C THR A 59 14.39 -3.40 22.89
N GLU A 60 13.73 -4.50 22.53
CA GLU A 60 13.23 -4.70 21.15
C GLU A 60 12.30 -3.56 20.71
N LEU A 61 11.59 -2.95 21.65
CA LEU A 61 10.72 -1.81 21.41
C LEU A 61 11.48 -0.61 20.85
N GLN A 62 12.74 -0.39 21.25
CA GLN A 62 13.61 0.68 20.72
C GLN A 62 13.79 0.58 19.20
N VAL A 63 14.00 -0.63 18.70
CA VAL A 63 14.13 -0.90 17.25
C VAL A 63 12.85 -0.56 16.51
N TRP A 64 11.70 -0.97 17.03
CA TRP A 64 10.41 -0.69 16.42
C TRP A 64 10.08 0.79 16.45
N VAL A 65 10.36 1.49 17.53
CA VAL A 65 10.17 2.94 17.63
C VAL A 65 11.06 3.67 16.64
N ALA A 66 12.34 3.30 16.50
CA ALA A 66 13.24 3.87 15.51
C ALA A 66 12.72 3.69 14.07
N ARG A 67 12.24 2.48 13.75
CA ARG A 67 11.62 2.19 12.45
C ARG A 67 10.38 3.04 12.18
N MET A 68 9.51 3.17 13.17
CA MET A 68 8.29 3.97 13.05
C MET A 68 8.59 5.45 12.86
N ILE A 69 9.59 6.00 13.57
CA ILE A 69 10.01 7.39 13.40
C ILE A 69 10.50 7.64 11.97
N LEU A 70 11.37 6.78 11.45
CA LEU A 70 11.89 6.91 10.09
C LEU A 70 10.79 6.77 9.03
N LEU A 71 9.89 5.80 9.21
CA LEU A 71 8.74 5.62 8.31
C LEU A 71 7.84 6.85 8.31
N LEU A 72 7.46 7.34 9.47
CA LEU A 72 6.61 8.52 9.60
C LEU A 72 7.29 9.76 9.00
N ALA A 73 8.58 9.98 9.27
CA ALA A 73 9.33 11.09 8.69
C ALA A 73 9.34 11.04 7.16
N ALA A 74 9.58 9.86 6.57
CA ALA A 74 9.59 9.67 5.12
C ALA A 74 8.19 9.91 4.51
N VAL A 75 7.14 9.38 5.14
CA VAL A 75 5.75 9.55 4.68
C VAL A 75 5.33 11.03 4.78
N LEU A 76 5.70 11.72 5.85
CA LEU A 76 5.43 13.16 6.01
C LEU A 76 6.18 13.98 4.96
N ALA A 77 7.46 13.69 4.72
CA ALA A 77 8.24 14.34 3.67
C ALA A 77 7.61 14.11 2.28
N ALA A 78 7.22 12.88 1.97
CA ALA A 78 6.52 12.55 0.73
C ALA A 78 5.18 13.28 0.61
N TRP A 79 4.43 13.41 1.71
CA TRP A 79 3.17 14.16 1.72
C TRP A 79 3.38 15.64 1.41
N VAL A 80 4.40 16.27 2.00
CA VAL A 80 4.76 17.67 1.72
C VAL A 80 5.16 17.83 0.25
N ILE A 81 6.08 16.98 -0.24
CA ILE A 81 6.55 17.00 -1.64
C ILE A 81 5.38 16.79 -2.60
N GLY A 82 4.55 15.78 -2.37
CA GLY A 82 3.38 15.49 -3.19
C GLY A 82 2.36 16.62 -3.20
N SER A 83 2.17 17.29 -2.07
CA SER A 83 1.29 18.46 -1.96
C SER A 83 1.83 19.65 -2.77
N LEU A 84 3.13 19.90 -2.70
CA LEU A 84 3.78 20.96 -3.46
C LEU A 84 3.74 20.72 -4.96
N LEU A 85 4.07 19.50 -5.40
CA LEU A 85 3.98 19.10 -6.81
C LEU A 85 2.54 19.21 -7.33
N GLY A 86 1.56 18.73 -6.57
CA GLY A 86 0.16 18.85 -6.94
C GLY A 86 -0.31 20.30 -7.04
N TYR A 87 0.20 21.21 -6.20
CA TYR A 87 -0.07 22.64 -6.30
C TYR A 87 0.51 23.25 -7.59
N LEU A 88 1.73 22.86 -7.96
CA LEU A 88 2.37 23.31 -9.21
C LEU A 88 1.59 22.84 -10.45
N VAL A 89 1.12 21.58 -10.46
CA VAL A 89 0.32 21.05 -11.57
C VAL A 89 -1.02 21.77 -11.68
N GLN A 90 -1.66 22.07 -10.55
CA GLN A 90 -2.93 22.80 -10.56
C GLN A 90 -2.81 24.21 -11.18
N ARG A 91 -1.65 24.85 -11.10
CA ARG A 91 -1.39 26.13 -11.73
C ARG A 91 -1.15 26.08 -13.24
N SER A 92 -0.70 24.95 -13.77
CA SER A 92 -0.36 24.80 -15.19
C SER A 92 -1.57 24.60 -16.12
N GLY A 93 -2.77 24.39 -15.59
CA GLY A 93 -4.05 24.35 -16.32
C GLY A 93 -4.20 23.20 -17.33
N LEU A 94 -3.20 22.93 -18.14
CA LEU A 94 -3.23 21.95 -19.23
C LEU A 94 -3.12 20.49 -18.77
N THR A 95 -2.46 20.23 -17.64
CA THR A 95 -2.19 18.87 -17.14
C THR A 95 -3.18 18.39 -16.09
N LEU A 96 -4.06 19.27 -15.62
CA LEU A 96 -5.00 19.00 -14.53
C LEU A 96 -5.97 17.86 -14.84
N GLY A 97 -6.54 17.84 -16.06
CA GLY A 97 -7.46 16.80 -16.49
C GLY A 97 -6.78 15.44 -16.59
N LEU A 98 -5.59 15.42 -17.20
CA LEU A 98 -4.81 14.21 -17.38
C LEU A 98 -4.34 13.63 -16.03
N ASP A 99 -3.85 14.48 -15.12
CA ASP A 99 -3.42 14.07 -13.77
C ASP A 99 -4.58 13.44 -12.96
N ARG A 100 -5.79 13.97 -13.09
CA ARG A 100 -6.99 13.41 -12.45
C ARG A 100 -7.42 12.08 -13.04
N ILE A 101 -7.41 11.96 -14.38
CA ILE A 101 -7.75 10.71 -15.06
C ILE A 101 -6.76 9.61 -14.66
N LEU A 102 -5.46 9.90 -14.75
CA LEU A 102 -4.41 8.95 -14.35
C LEU A 102 -4.49 8.64 -12.86
N GLY A 103 -4.81 9.62 -12.02
CA GLY A 103 -5.07 9.41 -10.60
C GLY A 103 -6.26 8.48 -10.34
N GLY A 104 -7.34 8.62 -11.11
CA GLY A 104 -8.48 7.72 -11.07
C GLY A 104 -8.11 6.29 -11.46
N VAL A 105 -7.37 6.11 -12.57
CA VAL A 105 -6.85 4.80 -12.99
C VAL A 105 -5.97 4.18 -11.90
N PHE A 106 -5.07 4.97 -11.34
CA PHE A 106 -4.22 4.52 -10.23
C PHE A 106 -5.03 4.13 -8.99
N GLY A 107 -6.05 4.93 -8.67
CA GLY A 107 -6.99 4.64 -7.59
C GLY A 107 -7.77 3.34 -7.83
N LEU A 108 -8.17 3.07 -9.07
CA LEU A 108 -8.84 1.83 -9.46
C LEU A 108 -7.92 0.62 -9.27
N VAL A 109 -6.68 0.70 -9.74
CA VAL A 109 -5.66 -0.36 -9.54
C VAL A 109 -5.43 -0.61 -8.04
N ARG A 110 -5.25 0.46 -7.25
CA ARG A 110 -5.12 0.35 -5.79
C ARG A 110 -6.35 -0.30 -5.15
N GLY A 111 -7.56 0.09 -5.56
CA GLY A 111 -8.80 -0.52 -5.09
C GLY A 111 -8.87 -2.02 -5.39
N ALA A 112 -8.47 -2.42 -6.60
CA ALA A 112 -8.38 -3.83 -6.98
C ALA A 112 -7.37 -4.61 -6.13
N VAL A 113 -6.19 -4.02 -5.87
CA VAL A 113 -5.17 -4.62 -4.98
C VAL A 113 -5.70 -4.77 -3.55
N ILE A 114 -6.41 -3.76 -3.02
CA ILE A 114 -7.01 -3.85 -1.67
C ILE A 114 -8.06 -4.97 -1.61
N VAL A 115 -8.92 -5.08 -2.63
CA VAL A 115 -9.92 -6.14 -2.73
C VAL A 115 -9.25 -7.52 -2.81
N GLY A 116 -8.25 -7.68 -3.69
CA GLY A 116 -7.49 -8.93 -3.82
C GLY A 116 -6.82 -9.33 -2.51
N PHE A 117 -6.22 -8.38 -1.81
CA PHE A 117 -5.61 -8.61 -0.50
C PHE A 117 -6.64 -8.99 0.58
N ALA A 118 -7.79 -8.32 0.61
CA ALA A 118 -8.87 -8.64 1.53
C ALA A 118 -9.43 -10.06 1.29
N VAL A 119 -9.60 -10.44 0.02
CA VAL A 119 -10.03 -11.80 -0.36
C VAL A 119 -8.96 -12.83 0.02
N MET A 120 -7.67 -12.53 -0.21
CA MET A 120 -6.57 -13.41 0.19
C MET A 120 -6.54 -13.64 1.70
N LEU A 121 -6.76 -12.59 2.50
CA LEU A 121 -6.87 -12.71 3.96
C LEU A 121 -8.08 -13.55 4.38
N ALA A 122 -9.23 -13.38 3.73
CA ALA A 122 -10.43 -14.15 4.02
C ALA A 122 -10.24 -15.64 3.64
N GLN A 123 -9.50 -15.93 2.57
CA GLN A 123 -9.10 -17.30 2.21
C GLN A 123 -8.18 -17.90 3.27
N ALA A 124 -7.18 -17.15 3.72
CA ALA A 124 -6.27 -17.59 4.78
C ALA A 124 -6.99 -17.85 6.11
N ALA A 125 -8.07 -17.09 6.38
CA ALA A 125 -8.96 -17.28 7.52
C ALA A 125 -9.98 -18.41 7.33
N GLN A 126 -9.92 -19.17 6.23
CA GLN A 126 -10.85 -20.29 5.89
C GLN A 126 -12.32 -19.87 5.83
N MET A 127 -12.62 -18.63 5.43
CA MET A 127 -13.98 -18.09 5.33
C MET A 127 -14.72 -18.51 4.04
N GLN A 128 -14.16 -19.42 3.26
CA GLN A 128 -14.71 -19.88 1.97
C GLN A 128 -16.02 -20.66 2.12
N ASP A 129 -16.26 -21.24 3.29
CA ASP A 129 -17.46 -22.01 3.56
C ASP A 129 -18.67 -21.19 4.00
N GLU A 130 -18.46 -19.95 4.32
CA GLU A 130 -19.49 -19.00 4.75
C GLU A 130 -20.50 -18.72 3.62
N SER A 131 -21.78 -18.52 3.99
CA SER A 131 -22.86 -18.28 3.04
C SER A 131 -22.64 -17.04 2.17
N TRP A 132 -22.15 -15.95 2.78
CA TRP A 132 -21.85 -14.70 2.08
C TRP A 132 -20.74 -14.84 1.03
N TRP A 133 -19.80 -15.79 1.22
CA TRP A 133 -18.74 -16.09 0.24
C TRP A 133 -19.34 -16.75 -1.01
N LYS A 134 -20.16 -17.77 -0.81
CA LYS A 134 -20.77 -18.57 -1.89
C LYS A 134 -21.83 -17.80 -2.69
N GLU A 135 -22.49 -16.84 -2.07
CA GLU A 135 -23.55 -16.01 -2.68
C GLU A 135 -23.03 -14.76 -3.38
N SER A 136 -21.78 -14.36 -3.14
CA SER A 136 -21.20 -13.17 -3.74
C SER A 136 -20.83 -13.40 -5.21
N ARG A 137 -21.19 -12.43 -6.05
CA ARG A 137 -20.82 -12.41 -7.47
C ARG A 137 -19.45 -11.85 -7.76
N LEU A 138 -18.92 -11.04 -6.84
CA LEU A 138 -17.64 -10.34 -7.01
C LEU A 138 -16.47 -11.05 -6.34
N ILE A 139 -16.73 -11.94 -5.38
CA ILE A 139 -15.66 -12.74 -4.76
C ILE A 139 -14.86 -13.54 -5.79
N PRO A 140 -15.45 -14.20 -6.83
CA PRO A 140 -14.65 -14.88 -7.85
C PRO A 140 -13.64 -13.95 -8.54
N VAL A 141 -14.03 -12.72 -8.85
CA VAL A 141 -13.13 -11.69 -9.41
C VAL A 141 -12.03 -11.32 -8.40
N GLY A 142 -12.40 -11.16 -7.13
CA GLY A 142 -11.45 -10.92 -6.05
C GLY A 142 -10.45 -12.08 -5.85
N VAL A 143 -10.89 -13.32 -6.02
CA VAL A 143 -10.02 -14.52 -6.00
C VAL A 143 -9.01 -14.51 -7.14
N GLU A 144 -9.45 -14.13 -8.34
CA GLU A 144 -8.54 -13.97 -9.48
C GLU A 144 -7.48 -12.89 -9.19
N MET A 145 -7.88 -11.73 -8.65
CA MET A 145 -6.94 -10.70 -8.21
C MET A 145 -6.01 -11.20 -7.09
N ALA A 146 -6.53 -11.96 -6.13
CA ALA A 146 -5.74 -12.56 -5.06
C ALA A 146 -4.70 -13.56 -5.60
N SER A 147 -5.05 -14.36 -6.60
CA SER A 147 -4.13 -15.31 -7.24
C SER A 147 -2.97 -14.61 -7.96
N VAL A 148 -3.22 -13.49 -8.61
CA VAL A 148 -2.19 -12.64 -9.22
C VAL A 148 -1.26 -12.09 -8.14
N LEU A 149 -1.81 -11.56 -7.06
CA LEU A 149 -1.02 -11.02 -5.95
C LEU A 149 -0.17 -12.09 -5.27
N SER A 150 -0.73 -13.28 -5.01
CA SER A 150 0.01 -14.39 -4.38
C SER A 150 1.18 -14.85 -5.25
N GLY A 151 1.02 -14.88 -6.58
CA GLY A 151 2.10 -15.18 -7.53
C GLY A 151 3.27 -14.19 -7.42
N TYR A 152 2.98 -12.89 -7.28
CA TYR A 152 4.02 -11.88 -7.08
C TYR A 152 4.70 -12.00 -5.70
N VAL A 153 3.94 -12.30 -4.65
CA VAL A 153 4.48 -12.52 -3.30
C VAL A 153 5.41 -13.73 -3.27
N GLU A 154 5.02 -14.83 -3.92
CA GLU A 154 5.86 -16.03 -4.01
C GLU A 154 7.14 -15.79 -4.82
N THR A 155 7.04 -15.05 -5.93
CA THR A 155 8.20 -14.66 -6.72
C THR A 155 9.14 -13.76 -5.91
N GLY A 156 8.59 -12.77 -5.19
CA GLY A 156 9.38 -11.90 -4.31
C GLY A 156 10.06 -12.66 -3.18
N ARG A 157 9.39 -13.65 -2.59
CA ARG A 157 9.99 -14.52 -1.56
C ARG A 157 11.14 -15.33 -2.11
N LYS A 158 11.01 -15.93 -3.28
CA LYS A 158 12.11 -16.68 -3.94
C LYS A 158 13.34 -15.80 -4.17
N VAL A 159 13.13 -14.56 -4.65
CA VAL A 159 14.24 -13.60 -4.84
C VAL A 159 14.92 -13.25 -3.52
N ILE A 160 14.15 -13.09 -2.42
CA ILE A 160 14.71 -12.82 -1.10
C ILE A 160 15.48 -14.00 -0.58
N ASP A 161 14.97 -15.22 -0.73
CA ASP A 161 15.63 -16.46 -0.32
C ASP A 161 16.93 -16.68 -1.12
N ASP A 162 16.93 -16.43 -2.43
CA ASP A 162 18.12 -16.52 -3.30
C ASP A 162 19.19 -15.47 -2.94
N VAL A 163 18.80 -14.30 -2.47
CA VAL A 163 19.73 -13.25 -2.02
C VAL A 163 20.24 -13.51 -0.59
N ALA A 164 19.42 -14.13 0.26
CA ALA A 164 19.78 -14.45 1.64
C ALA A 164 20.68 -15.67 1.75
N GLU A 165 20.63 -16.60 0.79
CA GLU A 165 21.52 -17.76 0.67
C GLU A 165 22.36 -17.66 -0.63
N PRO A 166 23.39 -16.79 -0.70
CA PRO A 166 24.29 -16.78 -1.84
C PRO A 166 25.13 -18.06 -1.80
N GLY A 167 24.67 -19.09 -2.54
CA GLY A 167 25.42 -20.26 -2.98
C GLY A 167 26.33 -20.94 -1.95
N THR A 168 25.86 -21.98 -1.29
CA THR A 168 26.74 -23.06 -0.78
C THR A 168 27.22 -23.93 -1.93
#